data_4e25f7c94e5d1e7ecd47bb7aa9e6ffd3
#
_entry.id   4e25f7c94e5d1e7ecd47bb7aa9e6ffd3
#
_cell.length_a   1.000
_cell.length_b   1.000
_cell.length_c   1.000
_cell.angle_alpha   90.00
_cell.angle_beta   90.00
_cell.angle_gamma   90.00
#
_symmetry.space_group_name_H-M   'P 1'
#
loop_
_entity.id
_entity.type
_entity.pdbx_description
1 polymer ?
#
loop_
_entity_poly.entity_id
_entity_poly.type
_entity_poly.pdbx_seq_one_letter_code
_entity_poly.pdbx_strand_id
1 'polypeptide(L)'
;MTAQSGRVGALVVAAVAFSAQAPNPNAPSNFVSLQAPVIALTHARVIDGTGAPPRADQTLVIRDGTIADLGAAADVAPPAGATVVDLTGKSVIPGLVMMHEHLYYTTGPGVYGQLGISFSRLYLAGGVTTMRTAGNVNGSWTSA
;
A
#
# COMPACT_ATOMS: atom_id res chain seq x y z
N MET A 1 -35.05 -3.67 -72.83
CA MET A 1 -33.71 -3.32 -72.27
C MET A 1 -33.92 -2.68 -70.90
N THR A 2 -33.82 -3.48 -69.86
CA THR A 2 -34.02 -3.04 -68.48
C THR A 2 -32.65 -2.98 -67.80
N ALA A 3 -32.22 -1.79 -67.42
CA ALA A 3 -30.98 -1.56 -66.69
C ALA A 3 -31.18 -1.82 -65.19
N GLN A 4 -30.46 -2.78 -64.65
CA GLN A 4 -30.46 -3.16 -63.23
C GLN A 4 -29.37 -2.36 -62.52
N SER A 5 -29.76 -1.37 -61.69
CA SER A 5 -28.86 -0.58 -60.90
C SER A 5 -28.47 -1.34 -59.60
N GLY A 6 -27.23 -1.84 -59.56
CA GLY A 6 -26.68 -2.45 -58.38
C GLY A 6 -26.36 -1.39 -57.31
N ARG A 7 -26.96 -1.50 -56.13
CA ARG A 7 -26.61 -0.73 -54.93
C ARG A 7 -25.39 -1.37 -54.26
N VAL A 8 -24.26 -0.69 -54.30
CA VAL A 8 -23.09 -1.05 -53.51
C VAL A 8 -23.30 -0.51 -52.12
N GLY A 9 -23.57 -1.40 -51.14
CA GLY A 9 -23.64 -1.06 -49.73
C GLY A 9 -22.24 -0.83 -49.18
N ALA A 10 -21.95 0.36 -48.72
CA ALA A 10 -20.70 0.65 -47.99
C ALA A 10 -20.82 0.13 -46.60
N LEU A 11 -19.96 -0.85 -46.25
CA LEU A 11 -19.83 -1.38 -44.88
C LEU A 11 -18.93 -0.39 -44.09
N VAL A 12 -19.56 0.37 -43.18
CA VAL A 12 -18.79 1.24 -42.23
C VAL A 12 -18.36 0.37 -41.05
N VAL A 13 -17.09 -0.02 -41.02
CA VAL A 13 -16.48 -0.65 -39.86
C VAL A 13 -16.09 0.44 -38.88
N ALA A 14 -16.86 0.61 -37.81
CA ALA A 14 -16.50 1.48 -36.70
C ALA A 14 -15.37 0.82 -35.89
N ALA A 15 -14.15 1.30 -36.02
CA ALA A 15 -13.03 0.91 -35.17
C ALA A 15 -13.23 1.56 -33.80
N VAL A 16 -13.58 0.75 -32.78
CA VAL A 16 -13.58 1.20 -31.40
C VAL A 16 -12.12 1.24 -30.93
N ALA A 17 -11.55 2.43 -30.86
CA ALA A 17 -10.23 2.64 -30.28
C ALA A 17 -10.35 2.48 -28.76
N PHE A 18 -9.86 1.36 -28.22
CA PHE A 18 -9.59 1.24 -26.79
C PHE A 18 -8.41 2.15 -26.46
N SER A 19 -8.69 3.33 -25.92
CA SER A 19 -7.64 4.16 -25.32
C SER A 19 -7.17 3.47 -24.03
N ALA A 20 -5.98 2.90 -24.04
CA ALA A 20 -5.33 2.42 -22.81
C ALA A 20 -5.14 3.64 -21.90
N GLN A 21 -5.83 3.63 -20.77
CA GLN A 21 -5.69 4.70 -19.78
C GLN A 21 -4.28 4.66 -19.20
N ALA A 22 -3.61 5.81 -19.14
CA ALA A 22 -2.27 5.89 -18.55
C ALA A 22 -2.31 5.37 -17.11
N PRO A 23 -1.27 4.62 -16.67
CA PRO A 23 -1.22 4.11 -15.32
C PRO A 23 -1.39 5.23 -14.29
N ASN A 24 -2.26 5.03 -13.31
CA ASN A 24 -2.45 6.01 -12.23
C ASN A 24 -1.19 6.00 -11.34
N PRO A 25 -0.39 7.08 -11.31
CA PRO A 25 0.83 7.12 -10.50
C PRO A 25 0.53 7.09 -9.00
N ASN A 26 -0.72 7.28 -8.62
CA ASN A 26 -1.21 7.30 -7.24
C ASN A 26 -1.90 5.99 -6.83
N ALA A 27 -1.89 4.97 -7.69
CA ALA A 27 -2.48 3.69 -7.34
C ALA A 27 -1.78 3.09 -6.10
N PRO A 28 -2.51 2.58 -5.11
CA PRO A 28 -1.93 1.96 -3.91
C PRO A 28 -0.93 0.85 -4.23
N SER A 29 -1.17 0.09 -5.30
CA SER A 29 -0.28 -0.99 -5.78
C SER A 29 1.15 -0.52 -6.10
N ASN A 30 1.36 0.76 -6.42
CA ASN A 30 2.69 1.31 -6.67
C ASN A 30 3.56 1.41 -5.40
N PHE A 31 2.96 1.25 -4.22
CA PHE A 31 3.62 1.36 -2.91
C PHE A 31 3.68 0.03 -2.17
N VAL A 32 3.23 -1.04 -2.81
CA VAL A 32 3.31 -2.40 -2.28
C VAL A 32 4.50 -3.11 -2.93
N SER A 33 5.55 -3.34 -2.16
CA SER A 33 6.76 -4.04 -2.64
C SER A 33 6.63 -5.57 -2.54
N LEU A 34 5.75 -6.06 -1.67
CA LEU A 34 5.54 -7.48 -1.44
C LEU A 34 4.07 -7.74 -1.15
N GLN A 35 3.48 -8.65 -1.91
CA GLN A 35 2.11 -9.12 -1.70
C GLN A 35 2.07 -10.64 -1.83
N ALA A 36 1.78 -11.33 -0.74
CA ALA A 36 1.64 -12.78 -0.70
C ALA A 36 0.67 -13.18 0.41
N PRO A 37 -0.04 -14.32 0.28
CA PRO A 37 -0.94 -14.83 1.33
C PRO A 37 -0.20 -15.16 2.62
N VAL A 38 1.03 -15.63 2.51
CA VAL A 38 1.89 -15.95 3.66
C VAL A 38 3.27 -15.36 3.44
N ILE A 39 3.71 -14.56 4.40
CA ILE A 39 5.03 -13.92 4.42
C ILE A 39 5.72 -14.36 5.71
N ALA A 40 6.98 -14.80 5.62
CA ALA A 40 7.81 -15.07 6.77
C ALA A 40 9.00 -14.08 6.77
N LEU A 41 9.07 -13.25 7.81
CA LEU A 41 10.18 -12.35 8.07
C LEU A 41 11.13 -13.07 9.02
N THR A 42 12.32 -13.45 8.55
CA THR A 42 13.27 -14.27 9.32
C THR A 42 14.45 -13.46 9.83
N HIS A 43 15.09 -13.95 10.89
CA HIS A 43 16.30 -13.37 11.49
C HIS A 43 16.17 -11.91 11.91
N ALA A 44 14.95 -11.49 12.25
CA ALA A 44 14.67 -10.12 12.69
C ALA A 44 15.04 -9.91 14.16
N ARG A 45 15.47 -8.68 14.48
CA ARG A 45 15.44 -8.19 15.85
C ARG A 45 14.08 -7.56 16.11
N VAL A 46 13.27 -8.12 17.01
CA VAL A 46 11.93 -7.63 17.30
C VAL A 46 11.91 -6.75 18.55
N ILE A 47 11.30 -5.57 18.41
CA ILE A 47 11.02 -4.61 19.48
C ILE A 47 9.51 -4.42 19.48
N ASP A 48 8.79 -5.04 20.41
CA ASP A 48 7.33 -5.17 20.34
C ASP A 48 6.55 -4.00 20.96
N GLY A 49 7.25 -3.00 21.49
CA GLY A 49 6.62 -1.82 22.10
C GLY A 49 6.09 -2.01 23.52
N THR A 50 6.27 -3.17 24.12
CA THR A 50 5.82 -3.45 25.51
C THR A 50 6.75 -2.88 26.59
N GLY A 51 7.94 -2.40 26.21
CA GLY A 51 9.01 -2.00 27.12
C GLY A 51 9.95 -3.14 27.50
N ALA A 52 9.67 -4.36 27.06
CA ALA A 52 10.57 -5.49 27.23
C ALA A 52 11.85 -5.34 26.39
N PRO A 53 12.97 -5.99 26.77
CA PRO A 53 14.18 -5.99 25.97
C PRO A 53 13.93 -6.52 24.53
N PRO A 54 14.64 -5.97 23.54
CA PRO A 54 14.56 -6.47 22.17
C PRO A 54 14.93 -7.95 22.08
N ARG A 55 14.16 -8.70 21.30
CA ARG A 55 14.42 -10.12 21.03
C ARG A 55 15.18 -10.25 19.70
N ALA A 56 16.36 -10.84 19.74
CA ALA A 56 17.17 -11.11 18.56
C ALA A 56 16.72 -12.41 17.88
N ASP A 57 17.07 -12.54 16.59
CA ASP A 57 16.90 -13.73 15.79
C ASP A 57 15.49 -14.33 15.86
N GLN A 58 14.50 -13.51 15.53
CA GLN A 58 13.09 -13.91 15.53
C GLN A 58 12.60 -14.17 14.12
N THR A 59 11.65 -15.13 13.99
CA THR A 59 10.81 -15.29 12.81
C THR A 59 9.40 -14.75 13.11
N LEU A 60 8.90 -13.89 12.23
CA LEU A 60 7.54 -13.37 12.24
C LEU A 60 6.80 -13.92 11.02
N VAL A 61 5.71 -14.63 11.23
CA VAL A 61 4.84 -15.15 10.16
C VAL A 61 3.60 -14.29 10.06
N ILE A 62 3.36 -13.74 8.87
CA ILE A 62 2.17 -12.98 8.52
C ILE A 62 1.32 -13.83 7.58
N ARG A 63 0.04 -13.99 7.90
CA ARG A 63 -0.93 -14.69 7.07
C ARG A 63 -2.15 -13.80 6.87
N ASP A 64 -2.49 -13.55 5.63
CA ASP A 64 -3.67 -12.74 5.25
C ASP A 64 -3.74 -11.40 6.02
N GLY A 65 -2.58 -10.72 6.12
CA GLY A 65 -2.46 -9.42 6.80
C GLY A 65 -2.42 -9.47 8.33
N THR A 66 -2.44 -10.66 8.94
CA THR A 66 -2.41 -10.83 10.40
C THR A 66 -1.13 -11.55 10.83
N ILE A 67 -0.56 -11.17 11.97
CA ILE A 67 0.55 -11.91 12.59
C ILE A 67 0.00 -13.26 13.08
N ALA A 68 0.43 -14.33 12.44
CA ALA A 68 0.01 -15.68 12.74
C ALA A 68 0.95 -16.37 13.75
N ASP A 69 2.24 -16.03 13.72
CA ASP A 69 3.23 -16.58 14.64
C ASP A 69 4.41 -15.63 14.82
N LEU A 70 5.06 -15.70 15.99
CA LEU A 70 6.25 -14.93 16.33
C LEU A 70 7.05 -15.66 17.40
N GLY A 71 8.26 -16.05 17.08
CA GLY A 71 9.15 -16.75 18.01
C GLY A 71 10.60 -16.77 17.54
N ALA A 72 11.47 -17.42 18.33
CA ALA A 72 12.85 -17.60 17.95
C ALA A 72 12.96 -18.34 16.60
N ALA A 73 13.92 -17.97 15.76
CA ALA A 73 14.09 -18.57 14.44
C ALA A 73 14.36 -20.08 14.50
N ALA A 74 14.88 -20.58 15.64
CA ALA A 74 15.05 -22.01 15.90
C ALA A 74 13.74 -22.76 16.12
N ASP A 75 12.70 -22.06 16.62
CA ASP A 75 11.43 -22.66 17.01
C ASP A 75 10.31 -22.42 15.99
N VAL A 76 10.38 -21.32 15.24
CA VAL A 76 9.37 -20.91 14.25
C VAL A 76 9.98 -20.98 12.85
N ALA A 77 9.71 -22.09 12.14
CA ALA A 77 10.12 -22.25 10.76
C ALA A 77 9.14 -21.54 9.80
N PRO A 78 9.64 -20.95 8.68
CA PRO A 78 8.77 -20.44 7.64
C PRO A 78 7.83 -21.55 7.11
N PRO A 79 6.52 -21.30 7.04
CA PRO A 79 5.58 -22.26 6.47
C PRO A 79 5.91 -22.61 5.02
N ALA A 80 5.58 -23.83 4.61
CA ALA A 80 5.73 -24.24 3.21
C ALA A 80 4.95 -23.30 2.29
N GLY A 81 5.58 -22.83 1.23
CA GLY A 81 4.99 -21.90 0.27
C GLY A 81 4.94 -20.43 0.74
N ALA A 82 5.47 -20.10 1.92
CA ALA A 82 5.60 -18.71 2.34
C ALA A 82 6.64 -17.95 1.49
N THR A 83 6.38 -16.68 1.24
CA THR A 83 7.40 -15.76 0.74
C THR A 83 8.31 -15.38 1.89
N VAL A 84 9.58 -15.78 1.82
CA VAL A 84 10.55 -15.53 2.89
C VAL A 84 11.32 -14.25 2.61
N VAL A 85 11.43 -13.40 3.63
CA VAL A 85 12.25 -12.18 3.62
C VAL A 85 13.25 -12.26 4.76
N ASP A 86 14.52 -12.32 4.43
CA ASP A 86 15.61 -12.28 5.40
C ASP A 86 15.82 -10.86 5.92
N LEU A 87 15.70 -10.68 7.23
CA LEU A 87 15.89 -9.42 7.94
C LEU A 87 17.13 -9.42 8.82
N THR A 88 18.13 -10.23 8.50
CA THR A 88 19.42 -10.22 9.21
C THR A 88 19.97 -8.80 9.32
N GLY A 89 20.31 -8.38 10.54
CA GLY A 89 20.81 -7.03 10.84
C GLY A 89 19.73 -5.94 10.87
N LYS A 90 18.47 -6.26 10.67
CA LYS A 90 17.33 -5.32 10.71
C LYS A 90 16.48 -5.50 11.97
N SER A 91 15.78 -4.43 12.33
CA SER A 91 14.79 -4.46 13.41
C SER A 91 13.38 -4.32 12.86
N VAL A 92 12.46 -5.06 13.47
CA VAL A 92 11.02 -4.94 13.26
C VAL A 92 10.40 -4.28 14.49
N ILE A 93 9.61 -3.26 14.27
CA ILE A 93 8.86 -2.53 15.29
C ILE A 93 7.40 -2.47 14.88
N PRO A 94 6.44 -2.26 15.80
CA PRO A 94 5.08 -1.89 15.46
C PRO A 94 5.07 -0.62 14.61
N GLY A 95 4.11 -0.51 13.70
CA GLY A 95 3.91 0.72 12.94
C GLY A 95 3.69 1.91 13.87
N LEU A 96 4.25 3.06 13.52
CA LEU A 96 4.10 4.27 14.32
C LEU A 96 2.66 4.78 14.28
N VAL A 97 2.18 5.24 15.44
CA VAL A 97 0.85 5.85 15.59
C VAL A 97 1.02 7.33 15.86
N MET A 98 0.53 8.17 14.95
CA MET A 98 0.52 9.62 15.14
C MET A 98 -0.84 10.07 15.65
N MET A 99 -0.85 10.65 16.86
CA MET A 99 -2.08 11.03 17.56
C MET A 99 -2.59 12.41 17.19
N HIS A 100 -1.79 13.21 16.50
CA HIS A 100 -2.15 14.57 16.08
C HIS A 100 -1.44 14.88 14.77
N GLU A 101 -2.18 14.78 13.66
CA GLU A 101 -1.68 15.12 12.33
C GLU A 101 -2.72 15.86 11.50
N HIS A 102 -2.23 16.47 10.42
CA HIS A 102 -3.04 17.16 9.43
C HIS A 102 -2.69 16.67 8.02
N LEU A 103 -3.71 16.55 7.19
CA LEU A 103 -3.54 16.28 5.75
C LEU A 103 -3.67 17.55 4.90
N TYR A 104 -3.59 18.71 5.54
CA TYR A 104 -3.58 20.02 4.91
C TYR A 104 -2.47 20.88 5.49
N TYR A 105 -1.81 21.64 4.62
CA TYR A 105 -0.72 22.53 5.01
C TYR A 105 -0.77 23.82 4.20
N THR A 106 -0.07 24.82 4.66
CA THR A 106 0.07 26.09 3.96
C THR A 106 0.82 25.86 2.65
N THR A 107 0.18 26.13 1.53
CA THR A 107 0.74 26.00 0.16
C THR A 107 1.09 27.37 -0.45
N GLY A 108 0.80 28.46 0.25
CA GLY A 108 1.10 29.84 -0.12
C GLY A 108 0.55 30.80 0.93
N PRO A 109 0.79 32.12 0.81
CA PRO A 109 0.29 33.12 1.75
C PRO A 109 -1.24 33.03 1.90
N GLY A 110 -1.71 32.60 3.08
CA GLY A 110 -3.14 32.44 3.38
C GLY A 110 -3.87 31.31 2.66
N VAL A 111 -3.12 30.41 1.98
CA VAL A 111 -3.70 29.28 1.24
C VAL A 111 -3.33 27.98 1.90
N TYR A 112 -4.34 27.18 2.27
CA TYR A 112 -4.17 25.81 2.77
C TYR A 112 -4.58 24.81 1.68
N GLY A 113 -3.68 23.92 1.33
CA GLY A 113 -3.92 22.84 0.36
C GLY A 113 -4.16 21.51 1.04
N GLN A 114 -5.19 20.78 0.59
CA GLN A 114 -5.38 19.39 0.98
C GLN A 114 -4.36 18.52 0.26
N LEU A 115 -3.49 17.85 1.01
CA LEU A 115 -2.36 17.07 0.50
C LEU A 115 -2.44 15.58 0.91
N GLY A 116 -3.66 15.06 1.01
CA GLY A 116 -3.94 13.71 1.52
C GLY A 116 -3.13 12.61 0.84
N ILE A 117 -2.95 12.67 -0.48
CA ILE A 117 -2.17 11.65 -1.21
C ILE A 117 -0.67 11.80 -0.93
N SER A 118 -0.12 13.00 -1.03
CA SER A 118 1.32 13.25 -0.87
C SER A 118 1.78 12.98 0.56
N PHE A 119 1.02 13.46 1.55
CA PHE A 119 1.40 13.29 2.95
C PHE A 119 1.19 11.87 3.46
N SER A 120 0.15 11.16 3.01
CA SER A 120 -0.03 9.74 3.35
C SER A 120 1.18 8.90 2.93
N ARG A 121 1.78 9.21 1.77
CA ARG A 121 3.00 8.54 1.31
C ARG A 121 4.21 8.86 2.17
N LEU A 122 4.38 10.12 2.55
CA LEU A 122 5.49 10.55 3.41
C LEU A 122 5.38 9.91 4.79
N TYR A 123 4.17 9.83 5.35
CA TYR A 123 3.93 9.16 6.62
C TYR A 123 4.25 7.67 6.54
N LEU A 124 3.78 6.97 5.50
CA LEU A 124 4.13 5.55 5.28
C LEU A 124 5.63 5.36 5.11
N ALA A 125 6.31 6.22 4.35
CA ALA A 125 7.76 6.17 4.19
C ALA A 125 8.50 6.41 5.51
N GLY A 126 7.91 7.17 6.44
CA GLY A 126 8.39 7.38 7.80
C GLY A 126 8.00 6.26 8.79
N GLY A 127 7.29 5.23 8.34
CA GLY A 127 6.84 4.12 9.19
C GLY A 127 5.54 4.37 9.95
N VAL A 128 4.81 5.45 9.64
CA VAL A 128 3.50 5.74 10.24
C VAL A 128 2.44 4.89 9.54
N THR A 129 1.79 4.00 10.28
CA THR A 129 0.74 3.10 9.76
C THR A 129 -0.65 3.46 10.24
N THR A 130 -0.73 4.29 11.27
CA THR A 130 -1.99 4.76 11.84
C THR A 130 -1.85 6.22 12.20
N MET A 131 -2.85 7.03 11.86
CA MET A 131 -2.83 8.44 12.21
C MET A 131 -4.22 8.93 12.61
N ARG A 132 -4.26 9.86 13.55
CA ARG A 132 -5.45 10.63 13.90
C ARG A 132 -5.30 12.05 13.35
N THR A 133 -6.17 12.45 12.43
CA THR A 133 -6.21 13.84 12.00
C THR A 133 -6.84 14.72 13.08
N ALA A 134 -6.20 15.84 13.41
CA ALA A 134 -6.71 16.83 14.36
C ALA A 134 -7.60 17.89 13.70
N GLY A 135 -7.79 17.81 12.39
CA GLY A 135 -8.66 18.66 11.60
C GLY A 135 -8.57 18.33 10.12
N ASN A 136 -9.57 18.73 9.37
CA ASN A 136 -9.66 18.48 7.95
C ASN A 136 -10.37 19.64 7.26
N VAL A 137 -9.84 20.12 6.15
CA VAL A 137 -10.47 21.15 5.32
C VAL A 137 -11.45 20.57 4.29
N ASN A 138 -11.45 19.23 4.15
CA ASN A 138 -12.37 18.51 3.27
C ASN A 138 -12.95 17.31 4.00
N GLY A 139 -14.24 17.36 4.34
CA GLY A 139 -14.93 16.32 5.10
C GLY A 139 -14.96 14.93 4.45
N SER A 140 -14.69 14.80 3.14
CA SER A 140 -14.71 13.53 2.43
C SER A 140 -13.56 12.56 2.83
N TRP A 141 -12.55 13.04 3.57
CA TRP A 141 -11.41 12.21 4.01
C TRP A 141 -11.54 11.68 5.45
N THR A 142 -12.66 11.92 6.11
CA THR A 142 -12.87 11.52 7.51
C THR A 142 -13.62 10.21 7.70
N SER A 143 -14.09 9.59 6.62
CA SER A 143 -14.81 8.32 6.65
C SER A 143 -13.96 7.20 6.01
N ALA A 144 -13.18 6.54 6.82
CA ALA A 144 -12.57 5.24 6.54
C ALA A 144 -12.72 4.35 7.77
#